data_9ad9df1849ce76e97513e6864d58ad76
#
_entry.id   9ad9df1849ce76e97513e6864d58ad76
#
_cell.length_a   1.000
_cell.length_b   1.000
_cell.length_c   1.000
_cell.angle_alpha   90.00
_cell.angle_beta   90.00
_cell.angle_gamma   90.00
#
_symmetry.space_group_name_H-M   'P 1'
#
loop_
_entity.id
_entity.type
_entity.pdbx_description
1 polymer ?
#
loop_
_entity_poly.entity_id
_entity_poly.type
_entity_poly.pdbx_seq_one_letter_code
_entity_poly.pdbx_strand_id
1 'polypeptide(L)'
;MAEQKYVCPNCSGLIDYGTRFCPHCGNALGNWGNAYSSASVNTNVFAVKEESFFEKYFSTKGRLNRKAAFLRNLSLGVGASVISFMLGIIGGNSMLEGDLTGYLITVVLCLIICTVMFYSSLTINIRRCHDLDKSGLYIFATLLIIPAFKLVFAKGTTGPNKYGPDPLAGKH
;
A
#
# COMPACT_ATOMS: atom_id res chain seq x y z
N MET A 1 -27.67 13.76 14.64
CA MET A 1 -27.79 13.70 13.17
C MET A 1 -26.43 13.32 12.65
N ALA A 2 -26.31 12.23 11.89
CA ALA A 2 -25.02 11.83 11.33
C ALA A 2 -24.60 12.83 10.24
N GLU A 3 -23.47 13.48 10.39
CA GLU A 3 -22.87 14.34 9.36
C GLU A 3 -22.54 13.48 8.13
N GLN A 4 -23.26 13.70 7.05
CA GLN A 4 -22.96 13.03 5.78
C GLN A 4 -21.75 13.70 5.15
N LYS A 5 -20.64 12.98 5.06
CA LYS A 5 -19.42 13.42 4.41
C LYS A 5 -19.29 12.80 3.02
N TYR A 6 -18.85 13.58 2.06
CA TYR A 6 -18.66 13.19 0.67
C TYR A 6 -17.19 13.29 0.27
N VAL A 7 -16.82 12.65 -0.81
CA VAL A 7 -15.44 12.67 -1.33
C VAL A 7 -15.39 13.57 -2.56
N CYS A 8 -14.50 14.54 -2.56
CA CYS A 8 -14.27 15.41 -3.71
C CYS A 8 -13.74 14.59 -4.90
N PRO A 9 -14.36 14.68 -6.11
CA PRO A 9 -13.93 13.92 -7.27
C PRO A 9 -12.56 14.36 -7.81
N ASN A 10 -12.14 15.58 -7.51
CA ASN A 10 -10.88 16.11 -8.00
C ASN A 10 -9.69 15.82 -7.09
N CYS A 11 -9.85 15.90 -5.76
CA CYS A 11 -8.74 15.73 -4.81
C CYS A 11 -8.96 14.59 -3.80
N SER A 12 -10.12 13.92 -3.85
CA SER A 12 -10.52 12.87 -2.91
C SER A 12 -10.57 13.31 -1.44
N GLY A 13 -10.53 14.62 -1.15
CA GLY A 13 -10.71 15.18 0.18
C GLY A 13 -12.16 15.01 0.66
N LEU A 14 -12.34 14.78 1.96
CA LEU A 14 -13.67 14.74 2.57
C LEU A 14 -14.27 16.14 2.63
N ILE A 15 -15.51 16.26 2.20
CA ILE A 15 -16.28 17.49 2.13
C ILE A 15 -17.64 17.31 2.78
N ASP A 16 -18.16 18.39 3.36
CA ASP A 16 -19.47 18.37 3.98
C ASP A 16 -20.58 18.52 2.93
N TYR A 17 -21.73 17.94 3.23
CA TYR A 17 -22.91 18.06 2.35
C TYR A 17 -23.28 19.52 2.12
N GLY A 18 -23.49 19.88 0.86
CA GLY A 18 -23.92 21.23 0.48
C GLY A 18 -22.78 22.24 0.22
N THR A 19 -21.52 21.84 0.34
CA THR A 19 -20.39 22.71 -0.02
C THR A 19 -20.36 22.96 -1.53
N ARG A 20 -20.28 24.24 -1.95
CA ARG A 20 -20.19 24.61 -3.37
C ARG A 20 -18.79 24.50 -3.94
N PHE A 21 -17.79 24.60 -3.09
CA PHE A 21 -16.37 24.50 -3.45
C PHE A 21 -15.67 23.55 -2.50
N CYS A 22 -14.78 22.75 -3.03
CA CYS A 22 -13.97 21.87 -2.18
C CYS A 22 -13.00 22.68 -1.32
N PRO A 23 -13.03 22.56 0.03
CA PRO A 23 -12.10 23.30 0.90
C PRO A 23 -10.64 22.88 0.73
N HIS A 24 -10.40 21.68 0.14
CA HIS A 24 -9.06 21.14 -0.01
C HIS A 24 -8.38 21.50 -1.34
N CYS A 25 -9.14 21.70 -2.42
CA CYS A 25 -8.57 21.97 -3.74
C CYS A 25 -9.21 23.14 -4.50
N GLY A 26 -10.19 23.81 -3.90
CA GLY A 26 -10.89 24.93 -4.50
C GLY A 26 -11.79 24.59 -5.70
N ASN A 27 -11.88 23.30 -6.09
CA ASN A 27 -12.69 22.90 -7.24
C ASN A 27 -14.16 23.15 -6.98
N ALA A 28 -14.87 23.73 -7.97
CA ALA A 28 -16.31 23.90 -7.91
C ALA A 28 -17.01 22.55 -7.98
N LEU A 29 -17.86 22.27 -7.00
CA LEU A 29 -18.54 20.98 -6.86
C LEU A 29 -19.92 20.94 -7.53
N GLY A 30 -20.32 22.04 -8.16
CA GLY A 30 -21.60 22.13 -8.88
C GLY A 30 -22.82 21.81 -7.99
N ASN A 31 -23.97 21.53 -8.62
CA ASN A 31 -25.22 21.14 -7.95
C ASN A 31 -25.23 19.64 -7.57
N TRP A 32 -24.25 19.17 -6.86
CA TRP A 32 -24.16 17.77 -6.43
C TRP A 32 -25.34 17.31 -5.58
N GLY A 33 -26.00 18.25 -4.88
CA GLY A 33 -27.19 17.96 -4.08
C GLY A 33 -28.40 17.48 -4.88
N ASN A 34 -28.49 17.80 -6.17
CA ASN A 34 -29.64 17.44 -7.00
C ASN A 34 -29.42 16.17 -7.83
N ALA A 35 -28.18 15.78 -8.11
CA ALA A 35 -27.86 14.56 -8.86
C ALA A 35 -28.01 13.28 -8.01
N TYR A 36 -27.96 13.40 -6.71
CA TYR A 36 -28.00 12.25 -5.79
C TYR A 36 -29.39 11.97 -5.18
N SER A 37 -30.36 12.86 -5.35
CA SER A 37 -31.71 12.64 -4.84
C SER A 37 -32.55 11.65 -5.64
N SER A 38 -32.11 11.27 -6.85
CA SER A 38 -32.84 10.33 -7.73
C SER A 38 -32.22 8.95 -7.87
N ALA A 39 -30.99 8.75 -7.42
CA ALA A 39 -30.38 7.43 -7.34
C ALA A 39 -30.44 6.98 -5.89
N SER A 40 -31.07 5.86 -5.61
CA SER A 40 -30.98 5.18 -4.31
C SER A 40 -29.49 5.16 -3.92
N VAL A 41 -29.15 5.91 -2.88
CA VAL A 41 -27.78 6.01 -2.37
C VAL A 41 -27.35 4.61 -2.01
N ASN A 42 -26.62 3.99 -2.92
CA ASN A 42 -25.93 2.75 -2.63
C ASN A 42 -24.78 3.16 -1.70
N THR A 43 -25.05 3.13 -0.39
CA THR A 43 -24.09 3.45 0.68
C THR A 43 -22.77 2.67 0.56
N ASN A 44 -22.74 1.67 -0.31
CA ASN A 44 -21.56 0.88 -0.63
C ASN A 44 -20.53 1.60 -1.54
N VAL A 45 -20.90 2.73 -2.17
CA VAL A 45 -19.98 3.47 -3.08
C VAL A 45 -18.94 4.28 -2.30
N PHE A 46 -19.22 4.59 -1.03
CA PHE A 46 -18.31 5.38 -0.17
C PHE A 46 -17.72 4.60 1.00
N ALA A 47 -18.05 3.32 1.13
CA ALA A 47 -17.27 2.45 1.99
C ALA A 47 -15.85 2.44 1.44
N VAL A 48 -14.90 3.00 2.18
CA VAL A 48 -13.48 2.77 1.94
C VAL A 48 -13.32 1.27 1.92
N LYS A 49 -13.26 0.68 0.71
CA LYS A 49 -13.10 -0.76 0.55
C LYS A 49 -11.83 -1.13 1.32
N GLU A 50 -12.00 -1.83 2.42
CA GLU A 50 -10.85 -2.33 3.14
C GLU A 50 -10.06 -3.24 2.21
N GLU A 51 -8.79 -2.89 1.98
CA GLU A 51 -7.91 -3.73 1.16
C GLU A 51 -7.81 -5.10 1.82
N SER A 52 -8.11 -6.15 1.07
CA SER A 52 -7.91 -7.51 1.55
C SER A 52 -6.43 -7.75 1.84
N PHE A 53 -6.10 -8.81 2.60
CA PHE A 53 -4.70 -9.16 2.86
C PHE A 53 -3.89 -9.29 1.58
N PHE A 54 -4.44 -9.96 0.56
CA PHE A 54 -3.79 -10.12 -0.74
C PHE A 54 -3.62 -8.78 -1.48
N GLU A 55 -4.61 -7.91 -1.46
CA GLU A 55 -4.49 -6.58 -2.05
C GLU A 55 -3.42 -5.73 -1.36
N LYS A 56 -3.28 -5.86 -0.03
CA LYS A 56 -2.26 -5.13 0.74
C LYS A 56 -0.83 -5.50 0.36
N TYR A 57 -0.56 -6.80 0.12
CA TYR A 57 0.81 -7.31 -0.01
C TYR A 57 1.18 -7.78 -1.40
N PHE A 58 0.22 -8.06 -2.28
CA PHE A 58 0.47 -8.65 -3.60
C PHE A 58 -0.04 -7.81 -4.77
N SER A 59 -0.75 -6.71 -4.52
CA SER A 59 -1.21 -5.82 -5.58
C SER A 59 -0.22 -4.71 -5.86
N THR A 60 0.04 -4.46 -7.14
CA THR A 60 0.84 -3.32 -7.62
C THR A 60 -0.02 -2.09 -7.91
N LYS A 61 -1.35 -2.21 -7.81
CA LYS A 61 -2.29 -1.12 -8.13
C LYS A 61 -2.43 -0.13 -6.98
N GLY A 62 -2.67 1.14 -7.34
CA GLY A 62 -2.89 2.20 -6.37
C GLY A 62 -1.62 2.83 -5.83
N ARG A 63 -1.79 3.66 -4.80
CA ARG A 63 -0.74 4.44 -4.15
C ARG A 63 -0.60 4.01 -2.69
N LEU A 64 0.60 4.16 -2.15
CA LEU A 64 0.87 3.84 -0.76
C LEU A 64 1.71 4.96 -0.11
N ASN A 65 1.21 5.55 0.97
CA ASN A 65 1.94 6.59 1.68
C ASN A 65 3.20 6.03 2.38
N ARG A 66 4.16 6.92 2.72
CA ARG A 66 5.45 6.53 3.31
C ARG A 66 5.31 5.73 4.62
N LYS A 67 4.38 6.12 5.51
CA LYS A 67 4.18 5.44 6.80
C LYS A 67 3.68 4.01 6.60
N ALA A 68 2.66 3.84 5.75
CA ALA A 68 2.11 2.52 5.47
C ALA A 68 3.12 1.62 4.72
N ALA A 69 3.89 2.16 3.75
CA ALA A 69 4.94 1.42 3.08
C ALA A 69 6.02 0.95 4.05
N PHE A 70 6.49 1.84 4.93
CA PHE A 70 7.47 1.51 5.95
C PHE A 70 6.97 0.42 6.90
N LEU A 71 5.77 0.59 7.47
CA LEU A 71 5.20 -0.38 8.42
C LEU A 71 4.95 -1.74 7.78
N ARG A 72 4.47 -1.78 6.53
CA ARG A 72 4.25 -3.04 5.81
C ARG A 72 5.59 -3.75 5.51
N ASN A 73 6.60 -3.04 5.05
CA ASN A 73 7.94 -3.63 4.84
C ASN A 73 8.57 -4.08 6.16
N LEU A 74 8.41 -3.31 7.24
CA LEU A 74 8.91 -3.68 8.57
C LEU A 74 8.23 -4.97 9.07
N SER A 75 6.90 -5.06 8.97
CA SER A 75 6.16 -6.26 9.39
C SER A 75 6.56 -7.51 8.59
N LEU A 76 6.77 -7.36 7.27
CA LEU A 76 7.28 -8.44 6.43
C LEU A 76 8.70 -8.85 6.85
N GLY A 77 9.59 -7.87 7.06
CA GLY A 77 10.97 -8.12 7.46
C GLY A 77 11.08 -8.85 8.80
N VAL A 78 10.34 -8.38 9.80
CA VAL A 78 10.28 -9.03 11.12
C VAL A 78 9.70 -10.44 11.01
N GLY A 79 8.57 -10.61 10.32
CA GLY A 79 7.95 -11.92 10.13
C GLY A 79 8.88 -12.91 9.41
N ALA A 80 9.50 -12.45 8.30
CA ALA A 80 10.45 -13.27 7.56
C ALA A 80 11.67 -13.66 8.41
N SER A 81 12.19 -12.72 9.21
CA SER A 81 13.34 -12.99 10.07
C SER A 81 13.04 -14.05 11.14
N VAL A 82 11.89 -13.97 11.79
CA VAL A 82 11.45 -14.96 12.79
C VAL A 82 11.29 -16.32 12.15
N ILE A 83 10.59 -16.41 11.02
CA ILE A 83 10.37 -17.69 10.33
C ILE A 83 11.70 -18.28 9.84
N SER A 84 12.56 -17.46 9.24
CA SER A 84 13.87 -17.94 8.75
C SER A 84 14.77 -18.40 9.90
N PHE A 85 14.72 -17.73 11.04
CA PHE A 85 15.45 -18.13 12.22
C PHE A 85 14.99 -19.50 12.75
N MET A 86 13.67 -19.73 12.84
CA MET A 86 13.10 -21.02 13.25
C MET A 86 13.47 -22.13 12.28
N LEU A 87 13.36 -21.89 10.98
CA LEU A 87 13.77 -22.85 9.95
C LEU A 87 15.29 -23.12 10.02
N GLY A 88 16.10 -22.10 10.32
CA GLY A 88 17.53 -22.25 10.49
C GLY A 88 17.92 -23.18 11.63
N ILE A 89 17.18 -23.13 12.75
CA ILE A 89 17.37 -24.07 13.87
C ILE A 89 17.02 -25.50 13.44
N ILE A 90 15.87 -25.68 12.77
CA ILE A 90 15.42 -27.01 12.33
C ILE A 90 16.42 -27.60 11.33
N GLY A 91 16.82 -26.85 10.32
CA GLY A 91 17.77 -27.30 9.31
C GLY A 91 19.16 -27.55 9.90
N GLY A 92 19.59 -26.74 10.86
CA GLY A 92 20.85 -26.95 11.57
C GLY A 92 20.86 -28.27 12.37
N ASN A 93 19.78 -28.58 13.07
CA ASN A 93 19.65 -29.85 13.80
C ASN A 93 19.65 -31.05 12.85
N SER A 94 18.88 -30.99 11.74
CA SER A 94 18.90 -32.05 10.73
C SER A 94 20.29 -32.32 10.17
N MET A 95 21.08 -31.27 9.95
CA MET A 95 22.45 -31.39 9.48
C MET A 95 23.38 -32.04 10.52
N LEU A 96 23.20 -31.70 11.80
CA LEU A 96 23.98 -32.32 12.90
C LEU A 96 23.66 -33.79 13.09
N GLU A 97 22.41 -34.20 12.85
CA GLU A 97 21.94 -35.58 12.91
C GLU A 97 22.29 -36.40 11.65
N GLY A 98 22.88 -35.76 10.63
CA GLY A 98 23.20 -36.40 9.34
C GLY A 98 21.97 -36.61 8.44
N ASP A 99 20.83 -36.01 8.77
CA ASP A 99 19.60 -36.07 7.93
C ASP A 99 19.69 -35.05 6.80
N LEU A 100 20.30 -35.43 5.70
CA LEU A 100 20.39 -34.60 4.50
C LEU A 100 19.02 -34.27 3.93
N THR A 101 18.04 -35.17 4.03
CA THR A 101 16.69 -34.96 3.49
C THR A 101 15.97 -33.84 4.23
N GLY A 102 15.97 -33.86 5.56
CA GLY A 102 15.41 -32.83 6.41
C GLY A 102 16.06 -31.46 6.17
N TYR A 103 17.38 -31.43 6.03
CA TYR A 103 18.13 -30.24 5.69
C TYR A 103 17.69 -29.66 4.33
N LEU A 104 17.62 -30.45 3.26
CA LEU A 104 17.22 -30.02 1.93
C LEU A 104 15.78 -29.49 1.90
N ILE A 105 14.85 -30.14 2.59
CA ILE A 105 13.47 -29.68 2.72
C ILE A 105 13.44 -28.29 3.38
N THR A 106 14.19 -28.08 4.44
CA THR A 106 14.26 -26.78 5.13
C THR A 106 14.82 -25.70 4.24
N VAL A 107 15.84 -25.98 3.45
CA VAL A 107 16.41 -25.03 2.47
C VAL A 107 15.36 -24.65 1.42
N VAL A 108 14.64 -25.62 0.85
CA VAL A 108 13.59 -25.36 -0.15
C VAL A 108 12.47 -24.51 0.44
N LEU A 109 12.00 -24.81 1.64
CA LEU A 109 10.99 -23.99 2.32
C LEU A 109 11.47 -22.56 2.55
N CYS A 110 12.72 -22.39 2.98
CA CYS A 110 13.31 -21.07 3.15
C CYS A 110 13.35 -20.28 1.85
N LEU A 111 13.74 -20.90 0.73
CA LEU A 111 13.76 -20.26 -0.59
C LEU A 111 12.35 -19.84 -1.05
N ILE A 112 11.34 -20.67 -0.83
CA ILE A 112 9.94 -20.32 -1.16
C ILE A 112 9.50 -19.10 -0.36
N ILE A 113 9.72 -19.09 0.95
CA ILE A 113 9.34 -17.98 1.83
C ILE A 113 10.07 -16.71 1.42
N CYS A 114 11.37 -16.78 1.19
CA CYS A 114 12.16 -15.62 0.73
C CYS A 114 11.63 -15.06 -0.59
N THR A 115 11.25 -15.91 -1.54
CA THR A 115 10.70 -15.51 -2.83
C THR A 115 9.35 -14.77 -2.66
N VAL A 116 8.45 -15.31 -1.84
CA VAL A 116 7.15 -14.70 -1.54
C VAL A 116 7.34 -13.34 -0.85
N MET A 117 8.22 -13.26 0.14
CA MET A 117 8.50 -12.01 0.87
C MET A 117 9.16 -10.97 -0.02
N PHE A 118 10.08 -11.37 -0.89
CA PHE A 118 10.71 -10.49 -1.87
C PHE A 118 9.67 -9.92 -2.84
N TYR A 119 8.79 -10.76 -3.40
CA TYR A 119 7.70 -10.30 -4.27
C TYR A 119 6.77 -9.31 -3.55
N SER A 120 6.36 -9.60 -2.32
CA SER A 120 5.52 -8.71 -1.51
C SER A 120 6.21 -7.36 -1.26
N SER A 121 7.50 -7.35 -0.95
CA SER A 121 8.27 -6.12 -0.78
C SER A 121 8.35 -5.31 -2.08
N LEU A 122 8.54 -5.98 -3.23
CA LEU A 122 8.52 -5.31 -4.54
C LEU A 122 7.18 -4.61 -4.80
N THR A 123 6.05 -5.29 -4.57
CA THR A 123 4.71 -4.71 -4.80
C THR A 123 4.46 -3.48 -3.92
N ILE A 124 4.85 -3.53 -2.64
CA ILE A 124 4.75 -2.40 -1.72
C ILE A 124 5.59 -1.21 -2.22
N ASN A 125 6.82 -1.46 -2.64
CA ASN A 125 7.72 -0.41 -3.11
C ASN A 125 7.28 0.16 -4.46
N ILE A 126 6.69 -0.63 -5.36
CA ILE A 126 6.06 -0.16 -6.61
C ILE A 126 4.92 0.81 -6.29
N ARG A 127 4.00 0.45 -5.38
CA ARG A 127 2.92 1.35 -4.95
C ARG A 127 3.45 2.63 -4.29
N ARG A 128 4.61 2.55 -3.65
CA ARG A 128 5.31 3.72 -3.12
C ARG A 128 5.91 4.58 -4.22
N CYS A 129 6.44 4.01 -5.30
CA CYS A 129 6.87 4.75 -6.49
C CYS A 129 5.67 5.48 -7.13
N HIS A 130 4.51 4.84 -7.21
CA HIS A 130 3.28 5.45 -7.70
C HIS A 130 2.84 6.66 -6.86
N ASP A 131 3.07 6.64 -5.56
CA ASP A 131 2.78 7.78 -4.67
C ASP A 131 3.70 8.99 -4.94
N LEU A 132 4.89 8.75 -5.48
CA LEU A 132 5.82 9.79 -5.95
C LEU A 132 5.59 10.18 -7.42
N ASP A 133 4.49 9.74 -8.04
CA ASP A 133 4.18 9.89 -9.47
C ASP A 133 5.26 9.30 -10.40
N LYS A 134 5.99 8.28 -9.93
CA LYS A 134 6.97 7.54 -10.70
C LYS A 134 6.41 6.21 -11.17
N SER A 135 6.90 5.72 -12.30
CA SER A 135 6.57 4.36 -12.76
C SER A 135 7.12 3.31 -11.80
N GLY A 136 6.52 2.11 -11.79
CA GLY A 136 7.04 0.99 -10.99
C GLY A 136 8.49 0.62 -11.34
N LEU A 137 8.92 0.89 -12.58
CA LEU A 137 10.32 0.67 -13.01
C LEU A 137 11.32 1.57 -12.26
N TYR A 138 10.86 2.65 -11.63
CA TYR A 138 11.71 3.49 -10.79
C TYR A 138 12.34 2.71 -9.62
N ILE A 139 11.81 1.54 -9.28
CA ILE A 139 12.40 0.66 -8.27
C ILE A 139 13.83 0.24 -8.65
N PHE A 140 14.14 0.07 -9.93
CA PHE A 140 15.51 -0.23 -10.37
C PHE A 140 16.46 0.94 -10.12
N ALA A 141 15.97 2.18 -10.20
CA ALA A 141 16.77 3.34 -9.85
C ALA A 141 17.11 3.39 -8.34
N THR A 142 16.32 2.69 -7.48
CA THR A 142 16.59 2.64 -6.03
C THR A 142 17.83 1.79 -5.68
N LEU A 143 18.43 1.10 -6.65
CA LEU A 143 19.77 0.55 -6.51
C LEU A 143 20.82 1.64 -6.27
N LEU A 144 20.53 2.88 -6.69
CA LEU A 144 21.31 4.07 -6.34
C LEU A 144 20.82 4.63 -5.00
N ILE A 145 21.75 5.14 -4.20
CA ILE A 145 21.48 5.62 -2.83
C ILE A 145 20.45 6.77 -2.83
N ILE A 146 20.60 7.77 -3.70
CA ILE A 146 19.73 8.95 -3.72
C ILE A 146 18.27 8.61 -4.04
N PRO A 147 17.93 7.83 -5.09
CA PRO A 147 16.56 7.38 -5.33
C PRO A 147 15.99 6.51 -4.21
N ALA A 148 16.81 5.67 -3.57
CA ALA A 148 16.40 4.87 -2.42
C ALA A 148 15.96 5.76 -1.24
N PHE A 149 16.75 6.78 -0.88
CA PHE A 149 16.38 7.76 0.12
C PHE A 149 15.09 8.52 -0.22
N LYS A 150 14.92 8.92 -1.48
CA LYS A 150 13.67 9.56 -1.94
C LYS A 150 12.47 8.63 -1.77
N LEU A 151 12.60 7.35 -2.08
CA LEU A 151 11.51 6.40 -1.94
C LEU A 151 11.03 6.29 -0.48
N VAL A 152 11.95 6.30 0.47
CA VAL A 152 11.63 6.14 1.90
C VAL A 152 11.11 7.46 2.50
N PHE A 153 11.81 8.57 2.30
CA PHE A 153 11.62 9.81 3.07
C PHE A 153 10.79 10.88 2.36
N ALA A 154 10.74 10.92 1.03
CA ALA A 154 10.03 11.98 0.33
C ALA A 154 8.54 11.96 0.64
N LYS A 155 7.90 13.13 0.65
CA LYS A 155 6.45 13.25 0.71
C LYS A 155 5.87 12.81 -0.65
N GLY A 156 4.79 12.03 -0.62
CA GLY A 156 4.03 11.70 -1.84
C GLY A 156 3.42 12.93 -2.48
N THR A 157 3.00 12.80 -3.73
CA THR A 157 2.28 13.88 -4.44
C THR A 157 0.95 14.16 -3.74
N THR A 158 0.67 15.43 -3.49
CA THR A 158 -0.62 15.88 -2.95
C THR A 158 -1.69 15.84 -4.04
N GLY A 159 -2.88 15.38 -3.68
CA GLY A 159 -3.98 15.21 -4.62
C GLY A 159 -3.88 13.95 -5.48
N PRO A 160 -4.87 13.72 -6.37
CA PRO A 160 -4.88 12.56 -7.24
C PRO A 160 -3.77 12.64 -8.29
N ASN A 161 -3.23 11.49 -8.66
CA ASN A 161 -2.29 11.36 -9.78
C ASN A 161 -2.73 10.21 -10.70
N LYS A 162 -1.96 9.91 -11.75
CA LYS A 162 -2.28 8.87 -12.74
C LYS A 162 -2.44 7.44 -12.15
N TYR A 163 -2.01 7.21 -10.92
CA TYR A 163 -2.09 5.91 -10.25
C TYR A 163 -3.23 5.82 -9.23
N GLY A 164 -3.94 6.94 -8.97
CA GLY A 164 -5.11 6.93 -8.11
C GLY A 164 -5.22 8.13 -7.17
N PRO A 165 -6.20 8.09 -6.25
CA PRO A 165 -6.44 9.15 -5.28
C PRO A 165 -5.30 9.26 -4.27
N ASP A 166 -5.22 10.42 -3.61
CA ASP A 166 -4.25 10.65 -2.53
C ASP A 166 -4.58 9.76 -1.32
N PRO A 167 -3.66 8.89 -0.88
CA PRO A 167 -3.89 8.02 0.29
C PRO A 167 -3.98 8.79 1.62
N LEU A 168 -3.64 10.08 1.62
CA LEU A 168 -3.75 10.98 2.77
C LEU A 168 -4.86 12.03 2.63
N ALA A 169 -5.71 11.93 1.60
CA ALA A 169 -6.85 12.82 1.44
C ALA A 169 -7.69 12.86 2.72
N GLY A 170 -8.00 14.08 3.21
CA GLY A 170 -8.77 14.31 4.43
C GLY A 170 -8.03 14.03 5.74
N LYS A 171 -6.72 13.79 5.73
CA LYS A 171 -5.89 13.54 6.93
C LYS A 171 -4.78 14.58 7.13
N HIS A 172 -4.91 15.72 6.48
CA HIS A 172 -4.00 16.87 6.62
C HIS A 172 -4.53 17.86 7.62
#